data_978a509831ae3b6dcd24c05d9d9c60d1
#
_entry.id   978a509831ae3b6dcd24c05d9d9c60d1
#
_cell.length_a   1.000
_cell.length_b   1.000
_cell.length_c   1.000
_cell.angle_alpha   90.00
_cell.angle_beta   90.00
_cell.angle_gamma   90.00
#
_symmetry.space_group_name_H-M   'P 1'
#
loop_
_entity.id
_entity.type
_entity.pdbx_description
1 polymer ?
#
loop_
_entity_poly.entity_id
_entity_poly.type
_entity_poly.pdbx_seq_one_letter_code
_entity_poly.pdbx_strand_id
1 'polypeptide(L)'
;NYKTLIAAADTFRAAAVEQLKVWGDRSNVDVISNQSKNADPAAVVFDAITSAKKRNVDLLLVDTAGRLQTKNNLMDELAKIKKIIDKKVPDALVESLLVLDASHGQNGLKQAKSFAKSADLSGAIITKLDGTSRGGVSLAVSEEVNLPIRFIGAGEGIKDLRPFNSYEFVEAMLADK
;
A
#
# COMPACT_ATOMS: atom_id res chain seq x y z
N ASN A 1 -12.94 -14.99 9.41
CA ASN A 1 -11.97 -13.97 9.84
C ASN A 1 -10.58 -14.51 9.52
N TYR A 2 -9.77 -13.72 8.77
CA TYR A 2 -8.37 -14.06 8.53
C TYR A 2 -7.53 -13.65 9.75
N LYS A 3 -6.59 -14.51 10.14
CA LYS A 3 -5.58 -14.18 11.12
C LYS A 3 -4.53 -13.29 10.45
N THR A 4 -4.49 -12.03 10.84
CA THR A 4 -3.70 -11.00 10.17
C THR A 4 -2.50 -10.57 11.01
N LEU A 5 -1.42 -10.18 10.35
CA LEU A 5 -0.23 -9.57 10.94
C LEU A 5 0.19 -8.38 10.08
N ILE A 6 0.76 -7.34 10.68
CA ILE A 6 1.25 -6.16 9.98
C ILE A 6 2.77 -6.06 10.15
N ALA A 7 3.49 -5.72 9.08
CA ALA A 7 4.90 -5.38 9.09
C ALA A 7 5.07 -3.88 8.81
N ALA A 8 5.63 -3.13 9.76
CA ALA A 8 5.92 -1.70 9.62
C ALA A 8 7.30 -1.51 8.98
N ALA A 9 7.36 -1.63 7.64
CA ALA A 9 8.61 -1.54 6.90
C ALA A 9 8.93 -0.13 6.37
N ASP A 10 8.10 0.90 6.63
CA ASP A 10 8.47 2.32 6.45
C ASP A 10 9.34 2.79 7.65
N THR A 11 10.57 2.29 7.71
CA THR A 11 11.48 2.50 8.85
C THR A 11 12.08 3.90 8.92
N PHE A 12 11.93 4.69 7.87
CA PHE A 12 12.42 6.08 7.80
C PHE A 12 11.51 7.07 8.54
N ARG A 13 10.23 6.71 8.69
CA ARG A 13 9.21 7.57 9.29
C ARG A 13 8.76 7.00 10.62
N ALA A 14 9.46 7.37 11.72
CA ALA A 14 9.08 6.91 13.06
C ALA A 14 7.60 7.18 13.39
N ALA A 15 7.07 8.34 12.99
CA ALA A 15 5.66 8.67 13.18
C ALA A 15 4.70 7.73 12.39
N ALA A 16 5.10 7.23 11.23
CA ALA A 16 4.28 6.26 10.48
C ALA A 16 4.22 4.91 11.19
N VAL A 17 5.35 4.46 11.74
CA VAL A 17 5.41 3.22 12.54
C VAL A 17 4.49 3.32 13.77
N GLU A 18 4.54 4.45 14.50
CA GLU A 18 3.68 4.65 15.66
C GLU A 18 2.19 4.76 15.27
N GLN A 19 1.88 5.44 14.18
CA GLN A 19 0.51 5.49 13.66
C GLN A 19 -0.01 4.10 13.29
N LEU A 20 0.84 3.27 12.67
CA LEU A 20 0.47 1.92 12.28
C LEU A 20 0.20 1.02 13.50
N LYS A 21 0.97 1.18 14.59
CA LYS A 21 0.72 0.50 15.86
C LYS A 21 -0.65 0.87 16.45
N VAL A 22 -0.99 2.17 16.44
CA VAL A 22 -2.33 2.61 16.89
C VAL A 22 -3.45 1.96 16.07
N TRP A 23 -3.26 1.81 14.76
CA TRP A 23 -4.21 1.10 13.92
C TRP A 23 -4.24 -0.41 14.19
N GLY A 24 -3.08 -1.01 14.44
CA GLY A 24 -2.99 -2.40 14.88
C GLY A 24 -3.81 -2.66 16.15
N ASP A 25 -3.61 -1.83 17.17
CA ASP A 25 -4.34 -1.91 18.45
C ASP A 25 -5.86 -1.75 18.24
N ARG A 26 -6.29 -0.76 17.46
CA ARG A 26 -7.71 -0.53 17.14
C ARG A 26 -8.36 -1.68 16.38
N SER A 27 -7.59 -2.39 15.58
CA SER A 27 -8.05 -3.51 14.75
C SER A 27 -7.81 -4.87 15.40
N ASN A 28 -7.21 -4.90 16.58
CA ASN A 28 -6.75 -6.11 17.27
C ASN A 28 -5.83 -6.97 16.37
N VAL A 29 -4.88 -6.30 15.72
CA VAL A 29 -3.88 -6.92 14.82
C VAL A 29 -2.49 -6.56 15.31
N ASP A 30 -1.63 -7.57 15.50
CA ASP A 30 -0.24 -7.35 15.90
C ASP A 30 0.58 -6.67 14.81
N VAL A 31 1.49 -5.78 15.23
CA VAL A 31 2.42 -5.06 14.34
C VAL A 31 3.85 -5.45 14.66
N ILE A 32 4.56 -5.99 13.67
CA ILE A 32 6.01 -6.22 13.73
C ILE A 32 6.71 -4.95 13.26
N SER A 33 7.55 -4.41 14.12
CA SER A 33 8.36 -3.22 13.83
C SER A 33 9.76 -3.37 14.42
N ASN A 34 10.73 -2.64 13.88
CA ASN A 34 12.04 -2.50 14.48
C ASN A 34 12.21 -1.07 14.99
N GLN A 35 12.56 -0.92 16.27
CA GLN A 35 12.73 0.37 16.90
C GLN A 35 14.11 1.00 16.66
N SER A 36 15.04 0.28 16.05
CA SER A 36 16.37 0.83 15.71
C SER A 36 16.22 1.92 14.66
N LYS A 37 16.89 3.04 14.90
CA LYS A 37 16.90 4.16 13.94
C LYS A 37 17.47 3.67 12.60
N ASN A 38 16.75 3.89 11.52
CA ASN A 38 17.10 3.42 10.17
C ASN A 38 17.27 1.89 10.06
N ALA A 39 16.42 1.12 10.73
CA ALA A 39 16.38 -0.32 10.55
C ALA A 39 16.19 -0.68 9.06
N ASP A 40 16.80 -1.77 8.60
CA ASP A 40 16.61 -2.24 7.23
C ASP A 40 15.15 -2.71 7.02
N PRO A 41 14.37 -2.10 6.11
CA PRO A 41 13.00 -2.53 5.81
C PRO A 41 12.89 -4.01 5.48
N ALA A 42 13.88 -4.54 4.76
CA ALA A 42 13.92 -5.94 4.38
C ALA A 42 14.10 -6.88 5.60
N ALA A 43 14.82 -6.45 6.63
CA ALA A 43 14.92 -7.20 7.89
C ALA A 43 13.59 -7.24 8.64
N VAL A 44 12.84 -6.12 8.68
CA VAL A 44 11.50 -6.08 9.29
C VAL A 44 10.56 -7.07 8.59
N VAL A 45 10.58 -7.11 7.26
CA VAL A 45 9.76 -8.05 6.48
C VAL A 45 10.18 -9.50 6.74
N PHE A 46 11.48 -9.77 6.83
CA PHE A 46 11.99 -11.09 7.17
C PHE A 46 11.47 -11.58 8.53
N ASP A 47 11.54 -10.73 9.55
CA ASP A 47 11.06 -11.04 10.90
C ASP A 47 9.54 -11.24 10.92
N ALA A 48 8.80 -10.40 10.18
CA ALA A 48 7.36 -10.51 10.04
C ALA A 48 6.94 -11.83 9.37
N ILE A 49 7.59 -12.24 8.28
CA ILE A 49 7.33 -13.53 7.63
C ILE A 49 7.65 -14.69 8.58
N THR A 50 8.75 -14.61 9.31
CA THR A 50 9.14 -15.66 10.28
C THR A 50 8.09 -15.77 11.39
N SER A 51 7.62 -14.63 11.90
CA SER A 51 6.56 -14.58 12.90
C SER A 51 5.22 -15.08 12.34
N ALA A 52 4.87 -14.71 11.11
CA ALA A 52 3.64 -15.13 10.44
C ALA A 52 3.58 -16.66 10.30
N LYS A 53 4.67 -17.28 9.84
CA LYS A 53 4.78 -18.75 9.75
C LYS A 53 4.60 -19.42 11.11
N LYS A 54 5.33 -18.96 12.13
CA LYS A 54 5.27 -19.53 13.48
C LYS A 54 3.87 -19.45 14.08
N ARG A 55 3.11 -18.40 13.75
CA ARG A 55 1.80 -18.13 14.28
C ARG A 55 0.65 -18.66 13.40
N ASN A 56 0.94 -19.27 12.26
CA ASN A 56 -0.05 -19.67 11.24
C ASN A 56 -0.96 -18.50 10.87
N VAL A 57 -0.36 -17.41 10.40
CA VAL A 57 -1.06 -16.20 9.93
C VAL A 57 -1.53 -16.42 8.50
N ASP A 58 -2.77 -16.02 8.20
CA ASP A 58 -3.38 -16.14 6.88
C ASP A 58 -3.02 -14.97 5.98
N LEU A 59 -2.86 -13.75 6.55
CA LEU A 59 -2.63 -12.51 5.81
C LEU A 59 -1.53 -11.68 6.48
N LEU A 60 -0.46 -11.38 5.75
CA LEU A 60 0.58 -10.45 6.16
C LEU A 60 0.46 -9.16 5.33
N LEU A 61 0.18 -8.04 5.99
CA LEU A 61 0.21 -6.71 5.40
C LEU A 61 1.58 -6.07 5.61
N VAL A 62 2.21 -5.61 4.54
CA VAL A 62 3.54 -4.97 4.60
C VAL A 62 3.40 -3.51 4.20
N ASP A 63 3.58 -2.59 5.16
CA ASP A 63 3.62 -1.15 4.90
C ASP A 63 5.05 -0.73 4.56
N THR A 64 5.25 -0.17 3.36
CA THR A 64 6.56 0.22 2.84
C THR A 64 6.63 1.72 2.61
N ALA A 65 7.84 2.28 2.59
CA ALA A 65 8.05 3.65 2.18
C ALA A 65 7.52 3.90 0.76
N GLY A 66 6.89 5.06 0.55
CA GLY A 66 6.30 5.47 -0.73
C GLY A 66 6.87 6.77 -1.32
N ARG A 67 7.93 7.34 -0.74
CA ARG A 67 8.46 8.64 -1.16
C ARG A 67 9.55 8.50 -2.22
N LEU A 68 9.29 9.05 -3.42
CA LEU A 68 10.23 9.08 -4.56
C LEU A 68 11.41 10.06 -4.42
N GLN A 69 11.53 10.76 -3.29
CA GLN A 69 12.57 11.81 -3.12
C GLN A 69 14.00 11.27 -3.16
N THR A 70 14.18 9.96 -2.94
CA THR A 70 15.46 9.24 -3.13
C THR A 70 15.22 8.01 -4.02
N LYS A 71 14.91 8.27 -5.28
CA LYS A 71 14.35 7.30 -6.24
C LYS A 71 15.11 5.97 -6.32
N ASN A 72 16.43 6.00 -6.32
CA ASN A 72 17.24 4.80 -6.47
C ASN A 72 17.19 3.91 -5.20
N ASN A 73 17.32 4.51 -4.01
CA ASN A 73 17.30 3.74 -2.76
C ASN A 73 15.96 3.03 -2.52
N LEU A 74 14.83 3.70 -2.81
CA LEU A 74 13.51 3.12 -2.60
C LEU A 74 13.28 1.90 -3.50
N MET A 75 13.66 1.96 -4.77
CA MET A 75 13.47 0.84 -5.69
C MET A 75 14.36 -0.34 -5.32
N ASP A 76 15.59 -0.09 -4.86
CA ASP A 76 16.51 -1.12 -4.36
C ASP A 76 15.95 -1.78 -3.09
N GLU A 77 15.34 -1.01 -2.20
CA GLU A 77 14.69 -1.52 -0.99
C GLU A 77 13.48 -2.40 -1.32
N LEU A 78 12.60 -1.94 -2.21
CA LEU A 78 11.46 -2.74 -2.66
C LEU A 78 11.91 -4.03 -3.34
N ALA A 79 12.97 -3.97 -4.15
CA ALA A 79 13.55 -5.16 -4.77
C ALA A 79 14.14 -6.14 -3.73
N LYS A 80 14.75 -5.65 -2.65
CA LYS A 80 15.21 -6.51 -1.54
C LYS A 80 14.04 -7.17 -0.83
N ILE A 81 12.99 -6.40 -0.53
CA ILE A 81 11.77 -6.92 0.10
C ILE A 81 11.18 -8.04 -0.77
N LYS A 82 11.02 -7.80 -2.08
CA LYS A 82 10.51 -8.80 -3.02
C LYS A 82 11.34 -10.08 -3.01
N LYS A 83 12.67 -9.97 -3.08
CA LYS A 83 13.57 -11.13 -3.00
C LYS A 83 13.41 -11.95 -1.71
N ILE A 84 13.16 -11.28 -0.58
CA ILE A 84 12.92 -11.97 0.70
C ILE A 84 11.60 -12.72 0.66
N ILE A 85 10.53 -12.07 0.16
CA ILE A 85 9.21 -12.69 0.02
C ILE A 85 9.32 -13.93 -0.86
N ASP A 86 9.87 -13.80 -2.08
CA ASP A 86 10.00 -14.89 -3.04
C ASP A 86 10.81 -16.07 -2.49
N LYS A 87 11.87 -15.78 -1.71
CA LYS A 87 12.70 -16.81 -1.10
C LYS A 87 12.04 -17.49 0.10
N LYS A 88 11.29 -16.76 0.90
CA LYS A 88 10.75 -17.25 2.18
C LYS A 88 9.38 -17.88 2.06
N VAL A 89 8.58 -17.39 1.12
CA VAL A 89 7.19 -17.83 0.90
C VAL A 89 6.88 -17.91 -0.60
N PRO A 90 7.58 -18.79 -1.35
CA PRO A 90 7.48 -18.86 -2.82
C PRO A 90 6.05 -19.19 -3.30
N ASP A 91 5.27 -19.89 -2.48
CA ASP A 91 3.91 -20.34 -2.80
C ASP A 91 2.83 -19.36 -2.31
N ALA A 92 3.22 -18.24 -1.70
CA ALA A 92 2.26 -17.24 -1.22
C ALA A 92 1.69 -16.40 -2.38
N LEU A 93 0.39 -16.13 -2.33
CA LEU A 93 -0.20 -15.11 -3.17
C LEU A 93 0.31 -13.74 -2.70
N VAL A 94 0.96 -13.00 -3.60
CA VAL A 94 1.51 -11.68 -3.31
C VAL A 94 0.79 -10.62 -4.14
N GLU A 95 0.20 -9.64 -3.46
CA GLU A 95 -0.41 -8.45 -4.05
C GLU A 95 0.45 -7.23 -3.72
N SER A 96 0.93 -6.53 -4.75
CA SER A 96 1.69 -5.28 -4.61
C SER A 96 0.80 -4.11 -5.01
N LEU A 97 0.30 -3.36 -4.03
CA LEU A 97 -0.65 -2.28 -4.24
C LEU A 97 0.02 -0.90 -4.12
N LEU A 98 -0.13 -0.09 -5.14
CA LEU A 98 0.30 1.31 -5.11
C LEU A 98 -0.78 2.18 -4.46
N VAL A 99 -0.45 2.90 -3.39
CA VAL A 99 -1.35 3.86 -2.76
C VAL A 99 -1.11 5.26 -3.35
N LEU A 100 -2.14 5.83 -3.94
CA LEU A 100 -2.11 7.14 -4.59
C LEU A 100 -3.11 8.10 -3.94
N ASP A 101 -2.64 9.30 -3.66
CA ASP A 101 -3.47 10.41 -3.21
C ASP A 101 -4.05 11.15 -4.43
N ALA A 102 -5.38 11.12 -4.60
CA ALA A 102 -6.07 11.78 -5.72
C ALA A 102 -5.85 13.29 -5.76
N SER A 103 -5.52 13.93 -4.62
CA SER A 103 -5.25 15.36 -4.56
C SER A 103 -3.96 15.79 -5.26
N HIS A 104 -3.06 14.85 -5.54
CA HIS A 104 -1.80 15.13 -6.22
C HIS A 104 -1.94 15.28 -7.75
N GLY A 105 -3.09 15.00 -8.33
CA GLY A 105 -3.38 15.20 -9.76
C GLY A 105 -2.32 14.56 -10.67
N GLN A 106 -1.80 15.33 -11.63
CA GLN A 106 -0.78 14.88 -12.59
C GLN A 106 0.54 14.41 -11.95
N ASN A 107 0.88 14.91 -10.77
CA ASN A 107 2.08 14.47 -10.05
C ASN A 107 1.90 13.03 -9.52
N GLY A 108 0.72 12.70 -9.03
CA GLY A 108 0.37 11.32 -8.64
C GLY A 108 0.46 10.35 -9.82
N LEU A 109 -0.02 10.78 -11.00
CA LEU A 109 0.07 9.96 -12.22
C LEU A 109 1.51 9.73 -12.67
N LYS A 110 2.38 10.76 -12.63
CA LYS A 110 3.82 10.61 -12.92
C LYS A 110 4.50 9.65 -11.94
N GLN A 111 4.12 9.73 -10.68
CA GLN A 111 4.58 8.81 -9.64
C GLN A 111 4.14 7.38 -9.94
N ALA A 112 2.88 7.17 -10.25
CA ALA A 112 2.32 5.86 -10.60
C ALA A 112 3.07 5.23 -11.79
N LYS A 113 3.29 5.98 -12.87
CA LYS A 113 4.07 5.53 -14.04
C LYS A 113 5.50 5.13 -13.68
N SER A 114 6.13 5.86 -12.75
CA SER A 114 7.48 5.55 -12.31
C SER A 114 7.54 4.25 -11.49
N PHE A 115 6.58 4.06 -10.57
CA PHE A 115 6.48 2.82 -9.77
C PHE A 115 6.14 1.61 -10.65
N ALA A 116 5.18 1.74 -11.58
CA ALA A 116 4.78 0.67 -12.47
C ALA A 116 5.92 0.14 -13.35
N LYS A 117 6.91 0.99 -13.65
CA LYS A 117 8.12 0.57 -14.41
C LYS A 117 9.15 -0.18 -13.57
N SER A 118 9.14 0.00 -12.27
CA SER A 118 10.22 -0.44 -11.39
C SER A 118 9.77 -1.46 -10.34
N ALA A 119 8.47 -1.56 -10.08
CA ALA A 119 7.87 -2.48 -9.13
C ALA A 119 6.83 -3.35 -9.84
N ASP A 120 6.75 -4.60 -9.44
CA ASP A 120 5.77 -5.56 -9.94
C ASP A 120 4.42 -5.28 -9.22
N LEU A 121 3.69 -4.27 -9.73
CA LEU A 121 2.43 -3.83 -9.16
C LEU A 121 1.27 -4.65 -9.70
N SER A 122 0.37 -5.09 -8.81
CA SER A 122 -0.84 -5.84 -9.14
C SER A 122 -2.12 -4.99 -9.08
N GLY A 123 -2.05 -3.78 -8.54
CA GLY A 123 -3.18 -2.88 -8.44
C GLY A 123 -2.86 -1.55 -7.77
N ALA A 124 -3.88 -0.68 -7.71
CA ALA A 124 -3.81 0.61 -7.05
C ALA A 124 -4.93 0.78 -6.01
N ILE A 125 -4.62 1.57 -4.98
CA ILE A 125 -5.58 2.13 -4.02
C ILE A 125 -5.58 3.64 -4.23
N ILE A 126 -6.74 4.22 -4.50
CA ILE A 126 -6.88 5.67 -4.67
C ILE A 126 -7.50 6.24 -3.40
N THR A 127 -6.83 7.19 -2.77
CA THR A 127 -7.30 7.84 -1.53
C THR A 127 -7.72 9.29 -1.77
N LYS A 128 -8.44 9.87 -0.82
CA LYS A 128 -8.93 11.26 -0.84
C LYS A 128 -9.83 11.59 -2.02
N LEU A 129 -10.72 10.68 -2.36
CA LEU A 129 -11.73 10.86 -3.40
C LEU A 129 -12.96 11.68 -2.97
N ASP A 130 -12.99 12.16 -1.76
CA ASP A 130 -14.05 12.97 -1.15
C ASP A 130 -14.20 14.39 -1.74
N GLY A 131 -13.48 14.72 -2.81
CA GLY A 131 -13.58 15.98 -3.53
C GLY A 131 -13.96 15.77 -5.01
N THR A 132 -14.97 16.50 -5.47
CA THR A 132 -15.69 16.36 -6.74
C THR A 132 -14.85 16.42 -8.03
N SER A 133 -13.64 16.97 -7.99
CA SER A 133 -12.76 17.09 -9.18
C SER A 133 -11.73 15.96 -9.31
N ARG A 134 -11.74 14.96 -8.43
CA ARG A 134 -10.63 13.99 -8.25
C ARG A 134 -10.81 12.67 -8.97
N GLY A 135 -11.99 12.38 -9.50
CA GLY A 135 -12.28 11.17 -10.25
C GLY A 135 -11.42 10.98 -11.51
N GLY A 136 -11.00 12.07 -12.15
CA GLY A 136 -10.16 12.03 -13.34
C GLY A 136 -8.79 11.36 -13.13
N VAL A 137 -8.20 11.43 -11.92
CA VAL A 137 -6.94 10.75 -11.61
C VAL A 137 -7.11 9.23 -11.62
N SER A 138 -8.24 8.72 -11.12
CA SER A 138 -8.54 7.29 -11.09
C SER A 138 -8.64 6.71 -12.51
N LEU A 139 -9.32 7.43 -13.41
CA LEU A 139 -9.43 7.04 -14.82
C LEU A 139 -8.05 7.07 -15.49
N ALA A 140 -7.27 8.15 -15.28
CA ALA A 140 -5.94 8.28 -15.86
C ALA A 140 -4.96 7.19 -15.35
N VAL A 141 -5.03 6.77 -14.08
CA VAL A 141 -4.22 5.68 -13.55
C VAL A 141 -4.60 4.36 -14.22
N SER A 142 -5.88 4.07 -14.35
CA SER A 142 -6.35 2.85 -15.01
C SER A 142 -5.94 2.80 -16.49
N GLU A 143 -6.11 3.89 -17.22
CA GLU A 143 -5.86 3.96 -18.66
C GLU A 143 -4.37 4.11 -19.01
N GLU A 144 -3.68 5.08 -18.39
CA GLU A 144 -2.32 5.42 -18.76
C GLU A 144 -1.24 4.56 -18.09
N VAL A 145 -1.55 3.94 -16.94
CA VAL A 145 -0.63 3.07 -16.21
C VAL A 145 -0.99 1.60 -16.40
N ASN A 146 -2.19 1.32 -16.90
CA ASN A 146 -2.75 -0.03 -17.04
C ASN A 146 -2.73 -0.82 -15.72
N LEU A 147 -3.05 -0.12 -14.62
CA LEU A 147 -3.04 -0.66 -13.28
C LEU A 147 -4.48 -0.71 -12.74
N PRO A 148 -5.04 -1.89 -12.44
CA PRO A 148 -6.41 -1.99 -11.96
C PRO A 148 -6.56 -1.33 -10.59
N ILE A 149 -7.60 -0.53 -10.41
CA ILE A 149 -7.95 0.02 -9.10
C ILE A 149 -8.62 -1.09 -8.30
N ARG A 150 -8.10 -1.38 -7.12
CA ARG A 150 -8.63 -2.41 -6.22
C ARG A 150 -9.52 -1.81 -5.13
N PHE A 151 -9.10 -0.68 -4.57
CA PHE A 151 -9.81 -0.02 -3.47
C PHE A 151 -9.81 1.49 -3.64
N ILE A 152 -10.81 2.11 -3.03
CA ILE A 152 -10.91 3.58 -2.89
C ILE A 152 -11.06 3.96 -1.42
N GLY A 153 -10.39 5.06 -1.04
CA GLY A 153 -10.51 5.69 0.28
C GLY A 153 -11.18 7.05 0.15
N ALA A 154 -12.31 7.22 0.83
CA ALA A 154 -13.12 8.43 0.83
C ALA A 154 -13.15 9.13 2.19
N GLY A 155 -12.24 8.78 3.10
CA GLY A 155 -12.14 9.35 4.45
C GLY A 155 -11.04 8.68 5.26
N GLU A 156 -10.99 8.96 6.58
CA GLU A 156 -9.98 8.47 7.51
C GLU A 156 -10.48 7.38 8.46
N GLY A 157 -11.76 7.03 8.41
CA GLY A 157 -12.36 6.01 9.25
C GLY A 157 -12.15 4.60 8.73
N ILE A 158 -12.27 3.60 9.60
CA ILE A 158 -12.07 2.19 9.26
C ILE A 158 -13.03 1.67 8.18
N LYS A 159 -14.17 2.33 7.98
CA LYS A 159 -15.18 1.99 6.97
C LYS A 159 -15.05 2.79 5.67
N ASP A 160 -14.08 3.70 5.60
CA ASP A 160 -13.93 4.62 4.47
C ASP A 160 -13.03 4.04 3.37
N LEU A 161 -12.42 2.89 3.59
CA LEU A 161 -11.77 2.08 2.56
C LEU A 161 -12.76 1.05 2.02
N ARG A 162 -13.03 1.11 0.70
CA ARG A 162 -14.01 0.24 0.02
C ARG A 162 -13.40 -0.42 -1.21
N PRO A 163 -13.82 -1.64 -1.58
CA PRO A 163 -13.53 -2.20 -2.89
C PRO A 163 -13.97 -1.24 -4.00
N PHE A 164 -13.19 -1.14 -5.05
CA PHE A 164 -13.56 -0.31 -6.20
C PHE A 164 -14.64 -0.98 -7.04
N ASN A 165 -15.73 -0.25 -7.30
CA ASN A 165 -16.79 -0.62 -8.23
C ASN A 165 -16.84 0.43 -9.34
N SER A 166 -16.51 0.06 -10.57
CA SER A 166 -16.43 0.98 -11.69
C SER A 166 -17.78 1.59 -12.07
N TYR A 167 -18.88 0.86 -11.94
CA TYR A 167 -20.22 1.36 -12.24
C TYR A 167 -20.65 2.42 -11.24
N GLU A 168 -20.57 2.13 -9.95
CA GLU A 168 -20.90 3.08 -8.88
C GLU A 168 -20.02 4.34 -8.97
N PHE A 169 -18.75 4.16 -9.32
CA PHE A 169 -17.81 5.26 -9.45
C PHE A 169 -18.18 6.20 -10.61
N VAL A 170 -18.52 5.65 -11.79
CA VAL A 170 -18.94 6.44 -12.95
C VAL A 170 -20.28 7.12 -12.69
N GLU A 171 -21.25 6.41 -12.10
CA GLU A 171 -22.53 7.01 -11.71
C GLU A 171 -22.33 8.21 -10.77
N ALA A 172 -21.50 8.07 -9.73
CA ALA A 172 -21.19 9.16 -8.81
C ALA A 172 -20.54 10.34 -9.53
N MET A 173 -19.61 10.10 -10.47
CA MET A 173 -18.98 11.17 -11.26
C MET A 173 -19.95 11.91 -12.18
N LEU A 174 -20.99 11.24 -12.68
CA LEU A 174 -21.98 11.85 -13.58
C LEU A 174 -23.13 12.53 -12.83
N ALA A 175 -23.41 12.10 -11.60
CA ALA A 175 -24.45 12.68 -10.75
C ALA A 175 -24.11 14.08 -10.20
N ASP A 176 -22.83 14.43 -10.13
CA ASP A 176 -22.32 15.71 -9.61
C ASP A 176 -22.29 16.85 -10.67
N LYS A 177 -23.17 16.80 -11.69
CA LYS A 177 -23.33 17.86 -12.69
C LYS A 177 -24.60 18.64 -12.52
#